data_d7b3e28fda43f2f9cea2c77fda831810
#
_entry.id   d7b3e28fda43f2f9cea2c77fda831810
#
_cell.length_a   1.000
_cell.length_b   1.000
_cell.length_c   1.000
_cell.angle_alpha   90.00
_cell.angle_beta   90.00
_cell.angle_gamma   90.00
#
_symmetry.space_group_name_H-M   'P 1'
#
loop_
_entity.id
_entity.type
_entity.pdbx_description
1 polymer ?
#
loop_
_entity_poly.entity_id
_entity_poly.type
_entity_poly.pdbx_seq_one_letter_code
_entity_poly.pdbx_strand_id
1 'polypeptide(L)'
;MILTALSDIILFSSESGEYASGNAAELILILFSPLFINKCFYWVVTIVSISRYFIVGLLIHSMVVVIPIALIIIFSVITYILLNRFNSYIYALTSANEELRHKEKLTFIGQMATSIGHEIRNPLASLKGFTQLQKEKYVQDQKYFSIMEQEIERIDLIVNDLLLLGKPKNTQFQKSCLKEIIFYVISITKQQANEKNISLSVEMDESIPLIECVENQIKQVCINLIKNGLDSMDNGGMFKILLKHELKNEISISFIDQGCGINQSELNKLFTPFYTTKGDGTGLGLIVTKKIIEDHQGEIKIESELNRGTQVEVILPVVQ
;
A
#
# COMPACT_ATOMS: atom_id res chain seq x y z
N MET A 1 -10.33 23.48 39.34
CA MET A 1 -10.46 24.83 38.71
C MET A 1 -11.49 25.72 39.41
N ILE A 2 -12.75 25.34 39.57
CA ILE A 2 -13.75 26.18 40.27
C ILE A 2 -13.37 26.37 41.73
N LEU A 3 -12.95 25.32 42.43
CA LEU A 3 -12.48 25.38 43.83
C LEU A 3 -11.21 26.25 44.00
N THR A 4 -10.28 26.20 43.06
CA THR A 4 -9.07 27.04 43.09
C THR A 4 -9.40 28.51 42.79
N ALA A 5 -10.38 28.80 41.89
CA ALA A 5 -10.86 30.15 41.65
C ALA A 5 -11.56 30.74 42.89
N LEU A 6 -12.38 29.95 43.57
CA LEU A 6 -13.02 30.35 44.85
C LEU A 6 -11.98 30.60 45.96
N SER A 7 -10.97 29.74 46.06
CA SER A 7 -9.89 29.94 47.05
C SER A 7 -9.12 31.23 46.81
N ASP A 8 -8.82 31.57 45.55
CA ASP A 8 -8.09 32.79 45.19
C ASP A 8 -8.91 34.06 45.50
N ILE A 9 -10.23 34.01 45.27
CA ILE A 9 -11.13 35.14 45.59
C ILE A 9 -11.24 35.31 47.12
N ILE A 10 -11.32 34.21 47.87
CA ILE A 10 -11.41 34.24 49.36
C ILE A 10 -10.07 34.75 49.95
N LEU A 11 -8.93 34.30 49.45
CA LEU A 11 -7.62 34.74 49.89
C LEU A 11 -7.39 36.22 49.61
N PHE A 12 -7.81 36.71 48.44
CA PHE A 12 -7.74 38.13 48.11
C PHE A 12 -8.63 39.01 49.01
N SER A 13 -9.77 38.49 49.44
CA SER A 13 -10.67 39.22 50.34
C SER A 13 -10.20 39.23 51.78
N SER A 14 -9.27 38.34 52.21
CA SER A 14 -8.84 38.17 53.58
C SER A 14 -7.48 38.79 53.93
N GLU A 15 -6.58 39.03 52.97
CA GLU A 15 -5.23 39.59 53.19
C GLU A 15 -4.92 40.75 52.24
N SER A 16 -4.70 41.94 52.81
CA SER A 16 -3.94 43.13 52.36
C SER A 16 -3.72 43.34 50.85
N GLY A 17 -4.59 42.95 49.95
CA GLY A 17 -4.63 43.44 48.55
C GLY A 17 -3.52 42.98 47.61
N GLU A 18 -2.65 42.08 47.99
CA GLU A 18 -1.66 41.48 47.12
C GLU A 18 -2.17 40.15 46.53
N TYR A 19 -2.46 40.14 45.24
CA TYR A 19 -2.81 38.93 44.50
C TYR A 19 -1.55 38.10 44.25
N ALA A 20 -1.42 36.93 44.92
CA ALA A 20 -0.34 35.99 44.63
C ALA A 20 -0.59 35.33 43.27
N SER A 21 0.08 35.86 42.25
CA SER A 21 -0.08 35.46 40.88
C SER A 21 0.39 34.02 40.62
N GLY A 22 -0.51 33.22 40.08
CA GLY A 22 -0.13 32.04 39.32
C GLY A 22 -0.04 30.75 40.06
N ASN A 23 -1.09 29.96 40.01
CA ASN A 23 -1.08 28.59 40.51
C ASN A 23 -0.26 27.72 39.53
N ALA A 24 0.93 27.28 39.91
CA ALA A 24 1.79 26.36 39.13
C ALA A 24 1.02 25.10 38.66
N ALA A 25 -0.03 24.69 39.40
CA ALA A 25 -0.91 23.60 39.05
C ALA A 25 -1.62 23.78 37.70
N GLU A 26 -1.91 25.04 37.27
CA GLU A 26 -2.57 25.29 35.98
C GLU A 26 -1.63 25.17 34.80
N LEU A 27 -0.40 25.65 34.96
CA LEU A 27 0.65 25.47 33.96
C LEU A 27 0.97 23.98 33.78
N ILE A 28 0.98 23.22 34.87
CA ILE A 28 1.12 21.78 34.85
C ILE A 28 -0.06 21.12 34.08
N LEU A 29 -1.30 21.54 34.37
CA LEU A 29 -2.49 21.02 33.68
C LEU A 29 -2.45 21.29 32.17
N ILE A 30 -2.01 22.48 31.74
CA ILE A 30 -1.85 22.83 30.33
C ILE A 30 -0.71 22.01 29.70
N LEU A 31 0.41 21.86 30.38
CA LEU A 31 1.58 21.12 29.93
C LEU A 31 1.27 19.61 29.78
N PHE A 32 0.48 19.02 30.68
CA PHE A 32 0.12 17.62 30.68
C PHE A 32 -1.18 17.30 29.93
N SER A 33 -1.97 18.31 29.53
CA SER A 33 -3.20 18.11 28.76
C SER A 33 -2.99 17.35 27.43
N PRO A 34 -1.85 17.47 26.72
CA PRO A 34 -1.56 16.67 25.53
C PRO A 34 -1.41 15.18 25.78
N LEU A 35 -1.05 14.74 27.00
CA LEU A 35 -0.94 13.32 27.34
C LEU A 35 -2.27 12.56 27.19
N PHE A 36 -3.39 13.25 27.26
CA PHE A 36 -4.71 12.66 27.01
C PHE A 36 -5.07 12.55 25.51
N ILE A 37 -4.15 12.91 24.60
CA ILE A 37 -4.23 12.71 23.12
C ILE A 37 -5.49 13.33 22.48
N ASN A 38 -6.26 14.10 23.23
CA ASN A 38 -7.52 14.69 22.75
C ASN A 38 -7.37 16.20 22.57
N LYS A 39 -7.31 16.63 21.28
CA LYS A 39 -7.25 18.05 20.93
C LYS A 39 -8.39 18.87 21.54
N CYS A 40 -9.57 18.28 21.69
CA CYS A 40 -10.72 18.92 22.29
C CYS A 40 -10.49 19.20 23.78
N PHE A 41 -9.95 18.23 24.52
CA PHE A 41 -9.61 18.40 25.94
C PHE A 41 -8.58 19.51 26.16
N TYR A 42 -7.53 19.55 25.33
CA TYR A 42 -6.52 20.60 25.36
C TYR A 42 -7.14 22.01 25.19
N TRP A 43 -8.00 22.20 24.18
CA TRP A 43 -8.65 23.50 23.95
C TRP A 43 -9.59 23.90 25.10
N VAL A 44 -10.34 22.94 25.65
CA VAL A 44 -11.22 23.18 26.81
C VAL A 44 -10.42 23.66 28.01
N VAL A 45 -9.30 22.99 28.35
CA VAL A 45 -8.45 23.38 29.49
C VAL A 45 -7.89 24.79 29.26
N THR A 46 -7.37 25.10 28.07
CA THR A 46 -6.80 26.41 27.74
C THR A 46 -7.83 27.52 27.82
N ILE A 47 -9.02 27.34 27.22
CA ILE A 47 -10.09 28.36 27.23
C ILE A 47 -10.60 28.60 28.65
N VAL A 48 -10.80 27.53 29.42
CA VAL A 48 -11.27 27.66 30.83
C VAL A 48 -10.23 28.39 31.66
N SER A 49 -8.93 28.10 31.49
CA SER A 49 -7.86 28.80 32.23
C SER A 49 -7.81 30.30 31.88
N ILE A 50 -7.87 30.68 30.63
CA ILE A 50 -7.88 32.08 30.16
C ILE A 50 -9.14 32.79 30.71
N SER A 51 -10.32 32.18 30.58
CA SER A 51 -11.59 32.75 31.01
C SER A 51 -11.60 33.05 32.52
N ARG A 52 -10.99 32.18 33.30
CA ARG A 52 -10.86 32.38 34.77
C ARG A 52 -10.07 33.65 35.11
N TYR A 53 -8.85 33.82 34.52
CA TYR A 53 -8.04 35.01 34.79
C TYR A 53 -8.70 36.27 34.25
N PHE A 54 -9.43 36.20 33.16
CA PHE A 54 -10.19 37.33 32.63
C PHE A 54 -11.29 37.77 33.61
N ILE A 55 -12.05 36.82 34.18
CA ILE A 55 -13.10 37.12 35.19
C ILE A 55 -12.49 37.72 36.46
N VAL A 56 -11.38 37.14 36.95
CA VAL A 56 -10.66 37.67 38.11
C VAL A 56 -10.17 39.10 37.88
N GLY A 57 -9.63 39.39 36.69
CA GLY A 57 -9.19 40.75 36.29
C GLY A 57 -10.30 41.79 36.31
N LEU A 58 -11.49 41.41 35.84
CA LEU A 58 -12.68 42.25 35.88
C LEU A 58 -13.14 42.56 37.30
N LEU A 59 -13.06 41.57 38.21
CA LEU A 59 -13.48 41.74 39.59
C LEU A 59 -12.50 42.56 40.44
N ILE A 60 -11.20 42.40 40.20
CA ILE A 60 -10.15 43.08 41.01
C ILE A 60 -9.78 44.44 40.44
N HIS A 61 -10.20 44.77 39.21
CA HIS A 61 -9.84 46.03 38.50
C HIS A 61 -8.30 46.27 38.46
N SER A 62 -7.50 45.21 38.37
CA SER A 62 -6.05 45.24 38.43
C SER A 62 -5.41 44.66 37.20
N MET A 63 -4.34 45.29 36.71
CA MET A 63 -3.53 44.81 35.57
C MET A 63 -2.61 43.64 35.90
N VAL A 64 -2.56 43.16 37.14
CA VAL A 64 -1.70 42.05 37.62
C VAL A 64 -2.01 40.74 36.90
N VAL A 65 -3.25 40.58 36.43
CA VAL A 65 -3.67 39.37 35.71
C VAL A 65 -3.14 39.25 34.27
N VAL A 66 -2.55 40.31 33.73
CA VAL A 66 -2.04 40.32 32.32
C VAL A 66 -0.86 39.33 32.15
N ILE A 67 0.04 39.26 33.14
CA ILE A 67 1.21 38.39 33.10
C ILE A 67 0.82 36.90 33.08
N PRO A 68 -0.06 36.40 34.00
CA PRO A 68 -0.55 35.03 33.93
C PRO A 68 -1.23 34.67 32.61
N ILE A 69 -2.06 35.56 32.05
CA ILE A 69 -2.73 35.32 30.77
C ILE A 69 -1.69 35.20 29.64
N ALA A 70 -0.72 36.08 29.60
CA ALA A 70 0.35 36.04 28.61
C ALA A 70 1.16 34.74 28.70
N LEU A 71 1.50 34.30 29.91
CA LEU A 71 2.20 33.03 30.13
C LEU A 71 1.36 31.82 29.67
N ILE A 72 0.06 31.80 29.99
CA ILE A 72 -0.85 30.73 29.53
C ILE A 72 -0.91 30.66 28.02
N ILE A 73 -0.99 31.80 27.33
CA ILE A 73 -1.00 31.85 25.86
C ILE A 73 0.32 31.33 25.28
N ILE A 74 1.46 31.77 25.82
CA ILE A 74 2.79 31.33 25.35
C ILE A 74 2.94 29.80 25.54
N PHE A 75 2.65 29.30 26.74
CA PHE A 75 2.73 27.88 27.01
C PHE A 75 1.75 27.07 26.17
N SER A 76 0.54 27.59 25.94
CA SER A 76 -0.45 26.97 25.07
C SER A 76 0.08 26.84 23.63
N VAL A 77 0.66 27.90 23.05
CA VAL A 77 1.23 27.85 21.70
C VAL A 77 2.36 26.83 21.61
N ILE A 78 3.29 26.83 22.58
CA ILE A 78 4.41 25.89 22.62
C ILE A 78 3.87 24.45 22.70
N THR A 79 2.94 24.20 23.60
CA THR A 79 2.35 22.87 23.80
C THR A 79 1.59 22.40 22.57
N TYR A 80 0.86 23.28 21.89
CA TYR A 80 0.18 22.94 20.62
C TYR A 80 1.15 22.54 19.51
N ILE A 81 2.28 23.27 19.37
CA ILE A 81 3.32 22.95 18.40
C ILE A 81 3.93 21.57 18.72
N LEU A 82 4.25 21.33 19.99
CA LEU A 82 4.81 20.07 20.45
C LEU A 82 3.84 18.90 20.20
N LEU A 83 2.54 19.09 20.49
CA LEU A 83 1.51 18.09 20.26
C LEU A 83 1.39 17.72 18.79
N ASN A 84 1.37 18.72 17.89
CA ASN A 84 1.30 18.46 16.46
C ASN A 84 2.57 17.74 15.94
N ARG A 85 3.74 18.14 16.42
CA ARG A 85 5.00 17.46 16.06
C ARG A 85 5.03 16.03 16.57
N PHE A 86 4.61 15.80 17.81
CA PHE A 86 4.55 14.47 18.39
C PHE A 86 3.58 13.55 17.66
N ASN A 87 2.36 14.02 17.37
CA ASN A 87 1.40 13.24 16.59
C ASN A 87 1.92 12.92 15.20
N SER A 88 2.52 13.88 14.49
CA SER A 88 3.13 13.62 13.17
C SER A 88 4.25 12.57 13.26
N TYR A 89 5.08 12.62 14.31
CA TYR A 89 6.13 11.63 14.54
C TYR A 89 5.56 10.23 14.83
N ILE A 90 4.52 10.14 15.68
CA ILE A 90 3.85 8.85 15.96
C ILE A 90 3.23 8.26 14.69
N TYR A 91 2.55 9.07 13.87
CA TYR A 91 1.98 8.60 12.59
C TYR A 91 3.07 8.08 11.66
N ALA A 92 4.17 8.81 11.50
CA ALA A 92 5.28 8.38 10.66
C ALA A 92 5.93 7.08 11.18
N LEU A 93 6.11 6.95 12.50
CA LEU A 93 6.67 5.75 13.13
C LEU A 93 5.75 4.54 12.97
N THR A 94 4.44 4.74 13.16
CA THR A 94 3.46 3.65 13.00
C THR A 94 3.42 3.17 11.55
N SER A 95 3.38 4.09 10.59
CA SER A 95 3.41 3.75 9.16
C SER A 95 4.69 3.01 8.76
N ALA A 96 5.85 3.48 9.23
CA ALA A 96 7.13 2.80 8.97
C ALA A 96 7.19 1.39 9.60
N ASN A 97 6.62 1.21 10.80
CA ASN A 97 6.57 -0.09 11.46
C ASN A 97 5.62 -1.07 10.75
N GLU A 98 4.48 -0.59 10.24
CA GLU A 98 3.58 -1.41 9.42
C GLU A 98 4.25 -1.86 8.12
N GLU A 99 4.97 -0.96 7.45
CA GLU A 99 5.74 -1.31 6.25
C GLU A 99 6.83 -2.34 6.53
N LEU A 100 7.58 -2.18 7.62
CA LEU A 100 8.58 -3.15 8.05
C LEU A 100 7.97 -4.52 8.33
N ARG A 101 6.89 -4.58 9.08
CA ARG A 101 6.16 -5.84 9.36
C ARG A 101 5.66 -6.51 8.08
N HIS A 102 5.20 -5.72 7.12
CA HIS A 102 4.78 -6.25 5.82
C HIS A 102 5.96 -6.87 5.07
N LYS A 103 7.10 -6.16 5.00
CA LYS A 103 8.35 -6.66 4.39
C LYS A 103 8.89 -7.92 5.10
N GLU A 104 8.88 -7.94 6.43
CA GLU A 104 9.29 -9.13 7.21
C GLU A 104 8.40 -10.33 6.91
N LYS A 105 7.07 -10.14 6.86
CA LYS A 105 6.11 -11.20 6.53
C LYS A 105 6.35 -11.78 5.14
N LEU A 106 6.61 -10.92 4.15
CA LEU A 106 6.93 -11.36 2.78
C LEU A 106 8.26 -12.12 2.73
N THR A 107 9.28 -11.61 3.41
CA THR A 107 10.59 -12.27 3.49
C THR A 107 10.48 -13.64 4.15
N PHE A 108 9.70 -13.76 5.22
CA PHE A 108 9.45 -15.02 5.91
C PHE A 108 8.73 -16.04 5.01
N ILE A 109 7.66 -15.61 4.33
CA ILE A 109 6.93 -16.44 3.36
C ILE A 109 7.87 -16.93 2.27
N GLY A 110 8.70 -16.05 1.73
CA GLY A 110 9.63 -16.41 0.68
C GLY A 110 10.77 -17.34 1.12
N GLN A 111 11.31 -17.17 2.33
CA GLN A 111 12.30 -18.08 2.89
C GLN A 111 11.73 -19.48 3.12
N MET A 112 10.51 -19.56 3.68
CA MET A 112 9.81 -20.82 3.83
C MET A 112 9.49 -21.46 2.46
N ALA A 113 9.05 -20.67 1.49
CA ALA A 113 8.77 -21.14 0.15
C ALA A 113 10.01 -21.74 -0.53
N THR A 114 11.21 -21.20 -0.27
CA THR A 114 12.45 -21.73 -0.85
C THR A 114 12.77 -23.13 -0.34
N SER A 115 12.60 -23.41 0.96
CA SER A 115 12.83 -24.74 1.53
C SER A 115 11.73 -25.73 1.13
N ILE A 116 10.48 -25.30 1.15
CA ILE A 116 9.31 -26.14 0.85
C ILE A 116 9.11 -26.31 -0.68
N GLY A 117 9.49 -25.31 -1.47
CA GLY A 117 9.28 -25.31 -2.92
C GLY A 117 9.96 -26.49 -3.64
N HIS A 118 11.17 -26.86 -3.24
CA HIS A 118 11.82 -28.05 -3.77
C HIS A 118 11.13 -29.34 -3.33
N GLU A 119 10.65 -29.39 -2.08
CA GLU A 119 9.95 -30.54 -1.52
C GLU A 119 8.54 -30.71 -2.12
N ILE A 120 7.86 -29.62 -2.51
CA ILE A 120 6.57 -29.69 -3.20
C ILE A 120 6.74 -30.00 -4.69
N ARG A 121 7.77 -29.48 -5.34
CA ARG A 121 7.98 -29.70 -6.78
C ARG A 121 8.23 -31.19 -7.11
N ASN A 122 8.89 -31.92 -6.22
CA ASN A 122 9.17 -33.34 -6.41
C ASN A 122 7.89 -34.20 -6.50
N PRO A 123 6.93 -34.17 -5.53
CA PRO A 123 5.69 -34.90 -5.65
C PRO A 123 4.80 -34.41 -6.79
N LEU A 124 4.82 -33.10 -7.13
CA LEU A 124 4.10 -32.58 -8.28
C LEU A 124 4.62 -33.14 -9.60
N ALA A 125 5.93 -33.24 -9.77
CA ALA A 125 6.53 -33.86 -10.97
C ALA A 125 6.13 -35.32 -11.09
N SER A 126 6.10 -36.04 -9.97
CA SER A 126 5.63 -37.45 -9.94
C SER A 126 4.14 -37.56 -10.28
N LEU A 127 3.29 -36.70 -9.71
CA LEU A 127 1.86 -36.68 -10.02
C LEU A 127 1.62 -36.34 -11.49
N LYS A 128 2.33 -35.37 -12.05
CA LYS A 128 2.24 -35.01 -13.47
C LYS A 128 2.60 -36.16 -14.37
N GLY A 129 3.72 -36.85 -14.08
CA GLY A 129 4.13 -38.06 -14.80
C GLY A 129 3.10 -39.18 -14.76
N PHE A 130 2.55 -39.51 -13.58
CA PHE A 130 1.50 -40.52 -13.45
C PHE A 130 0.20 -40.10 -14.16
N THR A 131 -0.20 -38.83 -14.10
CA THR A 131 -1.40 -38.37 -14.79
C THR A 131 -1.25 -38.49 -16.30
N GLN A 132 -0.07 -38.17 -16.86
CA GLN A 132 0.22 -38.36 -18.29
C GLN A 132 0.17 -39.81 -18.72
N LEU A 133 0.79 -40.72 -17.95
CA LEU A 133 0.76 -42.13 -18.23
C LEU A 133 -0.67 -42.69 -18.20
N GLN A 134 -1.50 -42.26 -17.26
CA GLN A 134 -2.89 -42.70 -17.16
C GLN A 134 -3.75 -42.11 -18.30
N LYS A 135 -3.50 -40.87 -18.73
CA LYS A 135 -4.17 -40.21 -19.86
C LYS A 135 -3.94 -40.98 -21.17
N GLU A 136 -2.72 -41.46 -21.39
CA GLU A 136 -2.40 -42.29 -22.56
C GLU A 136 -3.09 -43.66 -22.51
N LYS A 137 -3.26 -44.26 -21.31
CA LYS A 137 -3.81 -45.60 -21.12
C LYS A 137 -5.34 -45.62 -21.13
N TYR A 138 -6.00 -44.57 -20.60
CA TYR A 138 -7.44 -44.51 -20.42
C TYR A 138 -8.08 -43.38 -21.22
N VAL A 139 -8.29 -43.62 -22.50
CA VAL A 139 -8.81 -42.60 -23.46
C VAL A 139 -10.21 -42.13 -23.07
N GLN A 140 -11.03 -42.91 -22.36
CA GLN A 140 -12.38 -42.53 -21.94
C GLN A 140 -12.40 -41.47 -20.83
N ASP A 141 -11.32 -41.37 -20.05
CA ASP A 141 -11.23 -40.54 -18.87
C ASP A 141 -10.37 -39.26 -19.10
N GLN A 142 -10.07 -38.92 -20.35
CA GLN A 142 -9.19 -37.80 -20.73
C GLN A 142 -9.59 -36.45 -20.07
N LYS A 143 -10.89 -36.24 -19.87
CA LYS A 143 -11.40 -35.03 -19.22
C LYS A 143 -10.90 -34.90 -17.78
N TYR A 144 -10.90 -35.99 -17.03
CA TYR A 144 -10.44 -36.02 -15.63
C TYR A 144 -8.92 -35.79 -15.56
N PHE A 145 -8.17 -36.43 -16.44
CA PHE A 145 -6.71 -36.25 -16.50
C PHE A 145 -6.32 -34.83 -16.91
N SER A 146 -7.07 -34.17 -17.81
CA SER A 146 -6.85 -32.77 -18.16
C SER A 146 -7.09 -31.85 -16.97
N ILE A 147 -8.11 -32.10 -16.15
CA ILE A 147 -8.36 -31.34 -14.93
C ILE A 147 -7.21 -31.53 -13.92
N MET A 148 -6.74 -32.76 -13.74
CA MET A 148 -5.59 -33.04 -12.84
C MET A 148 -4.32 -32.33 -13.31
N GLU A 149 -4.03 -32.34 -14.61
CA GLU A 149 -2.88 -31.60 -15.19
C GLU A 149 -2.99 -30.11 -14.92
N GLN A 150 -4.17 -29.51 -15.10
CA GLN A 150 -4.40 -28.09 -14.84
C GLN A 150 -4.19 -27.72 -13.36
N GLU A 151 -4.68 -28.56 -12.42
CA GLU A 151 -4.47 -28.33 -10.99
C GLU A 151 -3.00 -28.49 -10.59
N ILE A 152 -2.28 -29.46 -11.16
CA ILE A 152 -0.85 -29.61 -10.93
C ILE A 152 -0.07 -28.39 -11.42
N GLU A 153 -0.39 -27.88 -12.60
CA GLU A 153 0.22 -26.66 -13.15
C GLU A 153 -0.12 -25.43 -12.29
N ARG A 154 -1.35 -25.33 -11.79
CA ARG A 154 -1.77 -24.29 -10.86
C ARG A 154 -0.96 -24.29 -9.56
N ILE A 155 -0.72 -25.46 -8.97
CA ILE A 155 0.09 -25.58 -7.75
C ILE A 155 1.55 -25.19 -8.05
N ASP A 156 2.11 -25.60 -9.18
CA ASP A 156 3.48 -25.24 -9.56
C ASP A 156 3.64 -23.71 -9.75
N LEU A 157 2.65 -23.04 -10.33
CA LEU A 157 2.61 -21.57 -10.41
C LEU A 157 2.59 -20.91 -9.03
N ILE A 158 1.75 -21.40 -8.10
CA ILE A 158 1.69 -20.90 -6.72
C ILE A 158 3.05 -21.03 -6.02
N VAL A 159 3.68 -22.17 -6.15
CA VAL A 159 5.01 -22.44 -5.56
C VAL A 159 6.06 -21.50 -6.15
N ASN A 160 6.04 -21.31 -7.47
CA ASN A 160 6.97 -20.39 -8.15
C ASN A 160 6.75 -18.93 -7.72
N ASP A 161 5.50 -18.49 -7.60
CA ASP A 161 5.16 -17.14 -7.11
C ASP A 161 5.65 -16.94 -5.66
N LEU A 162 5.47 -17.93 -4.78
CA LEU A 162 6.00 -17.87 -3.42
C LEU A 162 7.53 -17.83 -3.38
N LEU A 163 8.21 -18.59 -4.25
CA LEU A 163 9.66 -18.59 -4.37
C LEU A 163 10.21 -17.23 -4.82
N LEU A 164 9.50 -16.54 -5.72
CA LEU A 164 9.88 -15.19 -6.17
C LEU A 164 9.81 -14.16 -5.06
N LEU A 165 8.86 -14.28 -4.14
CA LEU A 165 8.74 -13.38 -2.99
C LEU A 165 9.93 -13.47 -2.03
N GLY A 166 10.60 -14.63 -1.95
CA GLY A 166 11.70 -14.87 -1.02
C GLY A 166 13.10 -14.85 -1.59
N LYS A 167 13.25 -14.80 -2.91
CA LYS A 167 14.59 -14.80 -3.51
C LYS A 167 15.32 -13.48 -3.23
N PRO A 168 16.60 -13.53 -2.74
CA PRO A 168 17.46 -12.36 -2.73
C PRO A 168 17.81 -11.94 -4.16
N LYS A 169 18.17 -10.65 -4.35
CA LYS A 169 18.47 -9.96 -5.61
C LYS A 169 19.66 -10.53 -6.46
N ASN A 170 19.87 -11.83 -6.52
CA ASN A 170 20.95 -12.42 -7.35
C ASN A 170 20.46 -12.73 -8.77
N THR A 171 19.87 -11.75 -9.44
CA THR A 171 19.40 -11.88 -10.82
C THR A 171 20.31 -11.10 -11.76
N GLN A 172 20.74 -11.74 -12.84
CA GLN A 172 21.56 -11.08 -13.88
C GLN A 172 20.64 -10.18 -14.74
N PHE A 173 20.82 -8.88 -14.59
CA PHE A 173 20.22 -7.89 -15.48
C PHE A 173 20.91 -7.91 -16.83
N GLN A 174 20.12 -7.78 -17.89
CA GLN A 174 20.63 -7.70 -19.28
C GLN A 174 19.86 -6.63 -20.05
N LYS A 175 20.50 -6.03 -21.06
CA LYS A 175 19.84 -5.09 -21.95
C LYS A 175 18.79 -5.83 -22.79
N SER A 176 17.53 -5.43 -22.63
CA SER A 176 16.38 -6.09 -23.27
C SER A 176 15.49 -5.08 -23.98
N CYS A 177 14.85 -5.52 -25.05
CA CYS A 177 13.89 -4.74 -25.82
C CYS A 177 12.47 -4.97 -25.30
N LEU A 178 11.84 -3.97 -24.68
CA LEU A 178 10.47 -4.07 -24.18
C LEU A 178 9.45 -4.36 -25.28
N LYS A 179 9.66 -3.87 -26.50
CA LYS A 179 8.76 -4.18 -27.63
C LYS A 179 8.70 -5.68 -27.89
N GLU A 180 9.85 -6.36 -27.90
CA GLU A 180 9.92 -7.82 -28.10
C GLU A 180 9.23 -8.58 -26.97
N ILE A 181 9.44 -8.16 -25.71
CA ILE A 181 8.77 -8.74 -24.54
C ILE A 181 7.26 -8.63 -24.67
N ILE A 182 6.74 -7.45 -25.01
CA ILE A 182 5.29 -7.23 -25.15
C ILE A 182 4.72 -8.06 -26.31
N PHE A 183 5.37 -8.09 -27.48
CA PHE A 183 4.91 -8.91 -28.61
C PHE A 183 4.90 -10.40 -28.25
N TYR A 184 5.92 -10.90 -27.56
CA TYR A 184 5.96 -12.27 -27.08
C TYR A 184 4.77 -12.57 -26.15
N VAL A 185 4.52 -11.71 -25.14
CA VAL A 185 3.42 -11.93 -24.19
C VAL A 185 2.05 -11.87 -24.88
N ILE A 186 1.86 -10.95 -25.84
CA ILE A 186 0.63 -10.90 -26.64
C ILE A 186 0.42 -12.19 -27.43
N SER A 187 1.49 -12.74 -28.03
CA SER A 187 1.38 -13.97 -28.81
C SER A 187 0.82 -15.16 -27.98
N ILE A 188 1.22 -15.25 -26.70
CA ILE A 188 0.77 -16.32 -25.82
C ILE A 188 -0.60 -16.06 -25.16
N THR A 189 -0.99 -14.78 -25.00
CA THR A 189 -2.29 -14.40 -24.38
C THR A 189 -3.41 -14.22 -25.40
N LYS A 190 -3.09 -14.16 -26.69
CA LYS A 190 -4.03 -13.91 -27.79
C LYS A 190 -5.16 -14.95 -27.86
N GLN A 191 -4.85 -16.22 -27.63
CA GLN A 191 -5.85 -17.28 -27.67
C GLN A 191 -6.89 -17.06 -26.54
N GLN A 192 -6.43 -16.82 -25.31
CA GLN A 192 -7.30 -16.58 -24.17
C GLN A 192 -8.17 -15.32 -24.37
N ALA A 193 -7.62 -14.25 -24.96
CA ALA A 193 -8.38 -13.06 -25.30
C ALA A 193 -9.49 -13.36 -26.33
N ASN A 194 -9.16 -14.13 -27.38
CA ASN A 194 -10.13 -14.52 -28.42
C ASN A 194 -11.28 -15.37 -27.84
N GLU A 195 -10.97 -16.31 -26.95
CA GLU A 195 -11.99 -17.16 -26.29
C GLU A 195 -13.00 -16.34 -25.47
N LYS A 196 -12.55 -15.19 -24.93
CA LYS A 196 -13.38 -14.23 -24.18
C LYS A 196 -13.97 -13.10 -25.04
N ASN A 197 -13.79 -13.13 -26.37
CA ASN A 197 -14.18 -12.06 -27.29
C ASN A 197 -13.57 -10.69 -26.94
N ILE A 198 -12.31 -10.66 -26.47
CA ILE A 198 -11.57 -9.46 -26.13
C ILE A 198 -10.58 -9.13 -27.24
N SER A 199 -10.64 -7.91 -27.77
CA SER A 199 -9.67 -7.40 -28.74
C SER A 199 -8.43 -6.85 -28.01
N LEU A 200 -7.23 -7.29 -28.42
CA LEU A 200 -5.96 -6.75 -27.91
C LEU A 200 -5.48 -5.61 -28.81
N SER A 201 -5.30 -4.42 -28.27
CA SER A 201 -4.75 -3.24 -28.97
C SER A 201 -3.42 -2.86 -28.35
N VAL A 202 -2.43 -2.55 -29.19
CA VAL A 202 -1.10 -2.16 -28.75
C VAL A 202 -0.69 -0.88 -29.45
N GLU A 203 -0.32 0.11 -28.67
CA GLU A 203 0.25 1.37 -29.13
C GLU A 203 1.63 1.55 -28.52
N MET A 204 2.63 1.86 -29.32
CA MET A 204 4.01 2.01 -28.87
C MET A 204 4.64 3.23 -29.51
N ASP A 205 5.42 3.97 -28.73
CA ASP A 205 6.26 5.03 -29.30
C ASP A 205 7.28 4.45 -30.28
N GLU A 206 7.64 5.23 -31.30
CA GLU A 206 8.61 4.81 -32.33
C GLU A 206 9.98 4.50 -31.71
N SER A 207 10.43 5.34 -30.79
CA SER A 207 11.74 5.25 -30.15
C SER A 207 11.62 4.82 -28.67
N ILE A 208 11.66 3.50 -28.43
CA ILE A 208 11.75 2.93 -27.08
C ILE A 208 13.19 2.46 -26.86
N PRO A 209 13.92 2.99 -25.88
CA PRO A 209 15.28 2.55 -25.57
C PRO A 209 15.30 1.14 -24.97
N LEU A 210 16.49 0.50 -25.01
CA LEU A 210 16.71 -0.73 -24.27
C LEU A 210 16.75 -0.43 -22.76
N ILE A 211 16.23 -1.37 -21.97
CA ILE A 211 16.31 -1.31 -20.52
C ILE A 211 17.18 -2.44 -19.98
N GLU A 212 17.83 -2.21 -18.83
CA GLU A 212 18.46 -3.30 -18.07
C GLU A 212 17.42 -3.98 -17.22
N CYS A 213 17.08 -5.23 -17.53
CA CYS A 213 16.07 -5.98 -16.80
C CYS A 213 16.35 -7.49 -16.80
N VAL A 214 15.63 -8.20 -15.97
CA VAL A 214 15.51 -9.66 -16.01
C VAL A 214 14.31 -9.99 -16.90
N GLU A 215 14.56 -10.30 -18.15
CA GLU A 215 13.54 -10.46 -19.21
C GLU A 215 12.36 -11.36 -18.79
N ASN A 216 12.66 -12.52 -18.20
CA ASN A 216 11.63 -13.46 -17.76
C ASN A 216 10.75 -12.89 -16.64
N GLN A 217 11.29 -12.04 -15.75
CA GLN A 217 10.51 -11.39 -14.72
C GLN A 217 9.59 -10.31 -15.30
N ILE A 218 10.07 -9.52 -16.26
CA ILE A 218 9.22 -8.54 -16.96
C ILE A 218 8.12 -9.24 -17.78
N LYS A 219 8.43 -10.36 -18.44
CA LYS A 219 7.40 -11.21 -19.07
C LYS A 219 6.33 -11.66 -18.06
N GLN A 220 6.74 -12.11 -16.88
CA GLN A 220 5.83 -12.52 -15.81
C GLN A 220 4.90 -11.36 -15.36
N VAL A 221 5.46 -10.15 -15.18
CA VAL A 221 4.68 -8.94 -14.89
C VAL A 221 3.60 -8.72 -15.96
N CYS A 222 4.00 -8.69 -17.23
CA CYS A 222 3.06 -8.46 -18.34
C CYS A 222 1.98 -9.54 -18.41
N ILE A 223 2.35 -10.82 -18.26
CA ILE A 223 1.39 -11.94 -18.25
C ILE A 223 0.38 -11.79 -17.10
N ASN A 224 0.85 -11.50 -15.89
CA ASN A 224 -0.03 -11.35 -14.72
C ASN A 224 -1.03 -10.19 -14.91
N LEU A 225 -0.56 -9.04 -15.42
CA LEU A 225 -1.41 -7.88 -15.63
C LEU A 225 -2.42 -8.10 -16.76
N ILE A 226 -1.99 -8.69 -17.88
CA ILE A 226 -2.91 -9.02 -18.98
C ILE A 226 -3.96 -10.03 -18.51
N LYS A 227 -3.57 -11.13 -17.86
CA LYS A 227 -4.52 -12.12 -17.35
C LYS A 227 -5.53 -11.49 -16.39
N ASN A 228 -5.07 -10.62 -15.47
CA ASN A 228 -5.97 -9.93 -14.56
C ASN A 228 -7.00 -9.09 -15.29
N GLY A 229 -6.59 -8.33 -16.31
CA GLY A 229 -7.49 -7.55 -17.14
C GLY A 229 -8.46 -8.41 -17.96
N LEU A 230 -7.98 -9.45 -18.63
CA LEU A 230 -8.83 -10.39 -19.37
C LEU A 230 -9.85 -11.08 -18.48
N ASP A 231 -9.48 -11.38 -17.21
CA ASP A 231 -10.37 -12.02 -16.26
C ASP A 231 -11.41 -11.05 -15.67
N SER A 232 -11.20 -9.75 -15.75
CA SER A 232 -12.18 -8.73 -15.32
C SER A 232 -13.24 -8.43 -16.39
N MET A 233 -13.07 -8.94 -17.62
CA MET A 233 -13.86 -8.59 -18.82
C MET A 233 -14.74 -9.76 -19.28
N ASP A 234 -15.77 -10.10 -18.49
CA ASP A 234 -16.66 -11.24 -18.81
C ASP A 234 -17.52 -11.02 -20.07
N ASN A 235 -17.77 -9.77 -20.42
CA ASN A 235 -18.62 -9.41 -21.57
C ASN A 235 -17.80 -9.08 -22.87
N GLY A 236 -16.53 -9.46 -22.91
CA GLY A 236 -15.65 -9.04 -24.01
C GLY A 236 -15.26 -7.57 -23.93
N GLY A 237 -14.78 -7.00 -25.03
CA GLY A 237 -14.37 -5.60 -25.10
C GLY A 237 -12.96 -5.40 -25.64
N MET A 238 -12.30 -4.30 -25.27
CA MET A 238 -10.95 -3.98 -25.72
C MET A 238 -9.98 -3.88 -24.55
N PHE A 239 -8.89 -4.63 -24.61
CA PHE A 239 -7.75 -4.52 -23.73
C PHE A 239 -6.62 -3.79 -24.46
N LYS A 240 -6.14 -2.67 -23.89
CA LYS A 240 -5.16 -1.81 -24.53
C LYS A 240 -3.84 -1.81 -23.77
N ILE A 241 -2.72 -1.91 -24.48
CA ILE A 241 -1.36 -1.77 -23.95
C ILE A 241 -0.73 -0.55 -24.59
N LEU A 242 -0.24 0.37 -23.75
CA LEU A 242 0.48 1.57 -24.19
C LEU A 242 1.92 1.48 -23.72
N LEU A 243 2.88 1.65 -24.61
CA LEU A 243 4.31 1.69 -24.28
C LEU A 243 4.86 3.06 -24.67
N LYS A 244 5.27 3.85 -23.71
CA LYS A 244 5.74 5.22 -23.91
C LYS A 244 7.11 5.45 -23.30
N HIS A 245 7.89 6.31 -23.94
CA HIS A 245 9.14 6.84 -23.41
C HIS A 245 8.89 8.20 -22.76
N GLU A 246 9.02 8.28 -21.44
CA GLU A 246 8.73 9.48 -20.66
C GLU A 246 9.95 10.41 -20.56
N LEU A 247 9.70 11.71 -20.28
CA LEU A 247 10.73 12.77 -20.29
C LEU A 247 11.87 12.59 -19.26
N LYS A 248 11.69 11.75 -18.23
CA LYS A 248 12.66 11.55 -17.12
C LYS A 248 13.59 10.37 -17.32
N ASN A 249 13.83 9.92 -18.56
CA ASN A 249 14.57 8.70 -18.83
C ASN A 249 13.90 7.46 -18.20
N GLU A 250 12.57 7.43 -18.24
CA GLU A 250 11.70 6.37 -17.76
C GLU A 250 10.87 5.83 -18.92
N ILE A 251 10.46 4.58 -18.84
CA ILE A 251 9.50 3.99 -19.78
C ILE A 251 8.26 3.61 -19.00
N SER A 252 7.09 4.04 -19.49
CA SER A 252 5.81 3.62 -18.95
C SER A 252 5.15 2.56 -19.81
N ILE A 253 4.60 1.53 -19.17
CA ILE A 253 3.79 0.48 -19.78
C ILE A 253 2.42 0.54 -19.09
N SER A 254 1.40 0.99 -19.81
CA SER A 254 0.03 1.03 -19.29
C SER A 254 -0.79 -0.13 -19.83
N PHE A 255 -1.43 -0.87 -18.96
CA PHE A 255 -2.37 -1.95 -19.23
C PHE A 255 -3.78 -1.45 -18.87
N ILE A 256 -4.67 -1.37 -19.84
CA ILE A 256 -5.99 -0.75 -19.69
C ILE A 256 -7.05 -1.77 -20.09
N ASP A 257 -7.92 -2.14 -19.16
CA ASP A 257 -9.08 -2.98 -19.38
C ASP A 257 -10.40 -2.19 -19.29
N GLN A 258 -11.44 -2.74 -19.90
CA GLN A 258 -12.83 -2.25 -19.82
C GLN A 258 -13.68 -3.19 -18.97
N GLY A 259 -13.09 -3.77 -17.91
CA GLY A 259 -13.73 -4.74 -17.04
C GLY A 259 -14.63 -4.12 -15.99
N CYS A 260 -14.96 -4.94 -14.98
CA CYS A 260 -15.84 -4.54 -13.88
C CYS A 260 -15.26 -3.44 -12.98
N GLY A 261 -13.96 -3.13 -13.09
CA GLY A 261 -13.28 -2.18 -12.23
C GLY A 261 -13.17 -2.65 -10.78
N ILE A 262 -12.58 -1.81 -9.93
CA ILE A 262 -12.25 -2.10 -8.53
C ILE A 262 -12.81 -1.00 -7.64
N ASN A 263 -13.44 -1.38 -6.53
CA ASN A 263 -13.92 -0.41 -5.56
C ASN A 263 -12.74 0.28 -4.85
N GLN A 264 -12.87 1.59 -4.58
CA GLN A 264 -11.84 2.39 -3.90
C GLN A 264 -11.41 1.80 -2.54
N SER A 265 -12.33 1.19 -1.81
CA SER A 265 -12.04 0.53 -0.52
C SER A 265 -11.17 -0.74 -0.65
N GLU A 266 -11.09 -1.32 -1.86
CA GLU A 266 -10.34 -2.55 -2.15
C GLU A 266 -8.96 -2.26 -2.75
N LEU A 267 -8.76 -1.09 -3.37
CA LEU A 267 -7.48 -0.71 -3.97
C LEU A 267 -6.31 -0.85 -3.00
N ASN A 268 -6.49 -0.46 -1.74
CA ASN A 268 -5.45 -0.56 -0.71
C ASN A 268 -5.13 -2.01 -0.31
N LYS A 269 -6.00 -2.98 -0.64
CA LYS A 269 -5.83 -4.40 -0.30
C LYS A 269 -5.21 -5.22 -1.43
N LEU A 270 -5.10 -4.67 -2.65
CA LEU A 270 -4.64 -5.41 -3.84
C LEU A 270 -3.25 -6.01 -3.69
N PHE A 271 -2.38 -5.37 -2.93
CA PHE A 271 -1.02 -5.85 -2.66
C PHE A 271 -0.89 -6.64 -1.35
N THR A 272 -2.03 -7.07 -0.77
CA THR A 272 -2.02 -7.96 0.41
C THR A 272 -1.89 -9.42 -0.07
N PRO A 273 -0.95 -10.22 0.47
CA PRO A 273 -0.81 -11.62 0.09
C PRO A 273 -2.10 -12.40 0.27
N PHE A 274 -2.41 -13.26 -0.71
CA PHE A 274 -3.61 -14.12 -0.73
C PHE A 274 -4.94 -13.36 -0.81
N TYR A 275 -4.93 -12.05 -0.99
CA TYR A 275 -6.15 -11.30 -1.22
C TYR A 275 -6.60 -11.46 -2.68
N THR A 276 -7.80 -11.97 -2.87
CA THR A 276 -8.44 -12.14 -4.18
C THR A 276 -9.95 -11.99 -4.06
N THR A 277 -10.56 -11.41 -5.05
CA THR A 277 -12.02 -11.36 -5.25
C THR A 277 -12.51 -12.45 -6.21
N LYS A 278 -11.57 -13.23 -6.82
CA LYS A 278 -11.84 -14.28 -7.79
C LYS A 278 -11.81 -15.65 -7.09
N GLY A 279 -12.78 -16.53 -7.39
CA GLY A 279 -12.84 -17.88 -6.80
C GLY A 279 -11.59 -18.73 -7.07
N ASP A 280 -10.99 -18.60 -8.25
CA ASP A 280 -9.81 -19.37 -8.67
C ASP A 280 -8.49 -18.58 -8.57
N GLY A 281 -8.52 -17.36 -8.05
CA GLY A 281 -7.34 -16.51 -7.90
C GLY A 281 -6.46 -16.94 -6.73
N THR A 282 -5.13 -16.95 -6.90
CA THR A 282 -4.15 -17.22 -5.83
C THR A 282 -3.95 -16.05 -4.88
N GLY A 283 -4.26 -14.82 -5.33
CA GLY A 283 -3.99 -13.58 -4.60
C GLY A 283 -2.50 -13.25 -4.47
N LEU A 284 -1.63 -13.90 -5.25
CA LEU A 284 -0.17 -13.68 -5.24
C LEU A 284 0.33 -12.87 -6.45
N GLY A 285 -0.36 -12.93 -7.59
CA GLY A 285 0.13 -12.36 -8.84
C GLY A 285 0.47 -10.86 -8.75
N LEU A 286 -0.39 -10.03 -8.14
CA LEU A 286 -0.13 -8.59 -8.02
C LEU A 286 1.02 -8.26 -7.06
N ILE A 287 1.18 -9.02 -5.98
CA ILE A 287 2.28 -8.79 -5.05
C ILE A 287 3.62 -9.23 -5.65
N VAL A 288 3.64 -10.34 -6.41
CA VAL A 288 4.80 -10.76 -7.20
C VAL A 288 5.14 -9.71 -8.26
N THR A 289 4.13 -9.19 -8.96
CA THR A 289 4.30 -8.09 -9.91
C THR A 289 4.95 -6.88 -9.26
N LYS A 290 4.41 -6.41 -8.12
CA LYS A 290 4.97 -5.30 -7.36
C LYS A 290 6.42 -5.56 -6.95
N LYS A 291 6.71 -6.74 -6.40
CA LYS A 291 8.06 -7.14 -6.00
C LYS A 291 9.04 -7.12 -7.16
N ILE A 292 8.67 -7.65 -8.32
CA ILE A 292 9.51 -7.63 -9.52
C ILE A 292 9.80 -6.19 -9.94
N ILE A 293 8.79 -5.32 -10.00
CA ILE A 293 8.95 -3.92 -10.39
C ILE A 293 9.84 -3.17 -9.40
N GLU A 294 9.65 -3.35 -8.08
CA GLU A 294 10.52 -2.76 -7.05
C GLU A 294 11.97 -3.24 -7.17
N ASP A 295 12.21 -4.53 -7.48
CA ASP A 295 13.54 -5.08 -7.71
C ASP A 295 14.23 -4.49 -8.96
N HIS A 296 13.44 -4.02 -9.93
CA HIS A 296 13.88 -3.27 -11.11
C HIS A 296 13.91 -1.75 -10.89
N GLN A 297 13.79 -1.27 -9.64
CA GLN A 297 13.76 0.15 -9.28
C GLN A 297 12.64 0.95 -9.96
N GLY A 298 11.56 0.25 -10.35
CA GLY A 298 10.38 0.83 -10.98
C GLY A 298 9.26 1.13 -9.99
N GLU A 299 8.18 1.66 -10.51
CA GLU A 299 6.96 1.98 -9.79
C GLU A 299 5.74 1.33 -10.47
N ILE A 300 4.74 0.92 -9.70
CA ILE A 300 3.45 0.45 -10.21
C ILE A 300 2.32 1.32 -9.66
N LYS A 301 1.45 1.80 -10.53
CA LYS A 301 0.27 2.61 -10.21
C LYS A 301 -0.98 1.91 -10.72
N ILE A 302 -2.06 1.98 -9.94
CA ILE A 302 -3.35 1.40 -10.30
C ILE A 302 -4.43 2.47 -10.15
N GLU A 303 -5.15 2.74 -11.23
CA GLU A 303 -6.32 3.59 -11.26
C GLU A 303 -7.51 2.75 -11.72
N SER A 304 -8.60 2.78 -10.97
CA SER A 304 -9.78 2.00 -11.29
C SER A 304 -11.07 2.68 -10.83
N GLU A 305 -12.09 2.56 -11.63
CA GLU A 305 -13.44 3.00 -11.32
C GLU A 305 -14.42 1.86 -11.58
N LEU A 306 -15.32 1.61 -10.62
CA LEU A 306 -16.28 0.51 -10.70
C LEU A 306 -17.12 0.62 -11.98
N ASN A 307 -17.24 -0.47 -12.73
CA ASN A 307 -17.93 -0.58 -14.03
C ASN A 307 -17.32 0.26 -15.18
N ARG A 308 -16.10 0.80 -15.02
CA ARG A 308 -15.41 1.53 -16.09
C ARG A 308 -14.08 0.87 -16.48
N GLY A 309 -13.61 -0.08 -15.68
CA GLY A 309 -12.38 -0.79 -15.92
C GLY A 309 -11.23 -0.35 -15.04
N THR A 310 -10.04 -0.85 -15.36
CA THR A 310 -8.82 -0.60 -14.60
C THR A 310 -7.68 -0.22 -15.54
N GLN A 311 -6.87 0.73 -15.11
CA GLN A 311 -5.58 1.06 -15.70
C GLN A 311 -4.48 0.70 -14.69
N VAL A 312 -3.54 -0.13 -15.11
CA VAL A 312 -2.31 -0.43 -14.37
C VAL A 312 -1.13 0.13 -15.13
N GLU A 313 -0.40 1.04 -14.53
CA GLU A 313 0.78 1.65 -15.11
C GLU A 313 2.04 1.13 -14.39
N VAL A 314 2.98 0.63 -15.18
CA VAL A 314 4.31 0.18 -14.75
C VAL A 314 5.35 1.14 -15.29
N ILE A 315 6.14 1.74 -14.41
CA ILE A 315 7.20 2.68 -14.77
C ILE A 315 8.54 2.03 -14.47
N LEU A 316 9.42 1.98 -15.47
CA LEU A 316 10.76 1.39 -15.36
C LEU A 316 11.82 2.41 -15.73
N PRO A 317 12.95 2.49 -15.01
CA PRO A 317 14.05 3.38 -15.34
C PRO A 317 14.80 2.87 -16.59
N VAL A 318 15.20 3.80 -17.45
CA VAL A 318 16.18 3.55 -18.52
C VAL A 318 17.56 3.77 -17.90
N VAL A 319 18.26 2.69 -17.62
CA VAL A 319 19.67 2.76 -17.16
C VAL A 319 20.55 2.99 -18.38
N GLN A 320 21.36 4.05 -18.31
CA GLN A 320 22.34 4.39 -19.36
C GLN A 320 23.58 3.52 -19.28
#